data_6e4171d78c8833e1f34d4c0c7a2aff1e
#
_entry.id   6e4171d78c8833e1f34d4c0c7a2aff1e
#
_cell.length_a   1.000
_cell.length_b   1.000
_cell.length_c   1.000
_cell.angle_alpha   90.00
_cell.angle_beta   90.00
_cell.angle_gamma   90.00
#
_symmetry.space_group_name_H-M   'P 1'
#
loop_
_entity.id
_entity.type
_entity.pdbx_description
1 polymer ?
#
loop_
_entity_poly.entity_id
_entity_poly.type
_entity_poly.pdbx_seq_one_letter_code
_entity_poly.pdbx_strand_id
1 'polypeptide(L)'
;MKLLTEQTEDGSKRRNAAKKKELEAAEKRIAELSAIFKRLYEDSVTGRISDERFTELSADYEAEQKELKEKAAVLQGELSRTLEATANAEKFMKVVRKYTSFEELTPTLLREFVEKIVIHESESLDGKRRGKLRRQEIEIYYSFVGKVELPD
;
A
#
# COMPACT_ATOMS: atom_id res chain seq x y z
N MET A 1 15.14 -12.40 19.66
CA MET A 1 14.27 -11.48 18.91
C MET A 1 14.80 -11.05 17.53
N LYS A 2 16.12 -10.90 17.31
CA LYS A 2 16.69 -10.53 16.00
C LYS A 2 16.38 -11.51 14.85
N LEU A 3 16.37 -12.80 15.09
CA LEU A 3 16.19 -13.83 14.04
C LEU A 3 14.79 -13.85 13.40
N LEU A 4 13.74 -13.49 14.14
CA LEU A 4 12.37 -13.46 13.61
C LEU A 4 12.11 -12.23 12.74
N THR A 5 12.74 -11.10 13.04
CA THR A 5 12.64 -9.88 12.24
C THR A 5 13.39 -10.01 10.91
N GLU A 6 14.56 -10.62 10.90
CA GLU A 6 15.35 -10.84 9.68
C GLU A 6 14.64 -11.79 8.70
N GLN A 7 13.99 -12.87 9.20
CA GLN A 7 13.22 -13.80 8.36
C GLN A 7 11.95 -13.16 7.76
N THR A 8 11.29 -12.27 8.48
CA THR A 8 10.11 -11.56 7.97
C THR A 8 10.49 -10.48 6.95
N GLU A 9 11.62 -9.80 7.13
CA GLU A 9 12.13 -8.82 6.17
C GLU A 9 12.59 -9.48 4.87
N ASP A 10 13.29 -10.60 4.94
CA ASP A 10 13.74 -11.34 3.75
C ASP A 10 12.54 -11.91 2.97
N GLY A 11 11.54 -12.44 3.66
CA GLY A 11 10.29 -12.88 3.06
C GLY A 11 9.50 -11.76 2.39
N SER A 12 9.50 -10.56 2.95
CA SER A 12 8.85 -9.38 2.37
C SER A 12 9.60 -8.90 1.12
N LYS A 13 10.93 -8.82 1.18
CA LYS A 13 11.78 -8.44 0.03
C LYS A 13 11.60 -9.39 -1.15
N ARG A 14 11.57 -10.70 -0.89
CA ARG A 14 11.33 -11.72 -1.93
C ARG A 14 9.95 -11.57 -2.58
N ARG A 15 8.91 -11.35 -1.77
CA ARG A 15 7.54 -11.12 -2.30
C ARG A 15 7.47 -9.86 -3.15
N ASN A 16 8.09 -8.78 -2.74
CA ASN A 16 8.12 -7.53 -3.51
C ASN A 16 8.92 -7.69 -4.81
N ALA A 17 10.03 -8.41 -4.79
CA ALA A 17 10.80 -8.73 -6.00
C ALA A 17 9.98 -9.58 -6.98
N ALA A 18 9.21 -10.56 -6.50
CA ALA A 18 8.32 -11.37 -7.32
C ALA A 18 7.20 -10.52 -7.96
N LYS A 19 6.53 -9.66 -7.17
CA LYS A 19 5.50 -8.71 -7.67
C LYS A 19 6.05 -7.74 -8.70
N LYS A 20 7.26 -7.22 -8.49
CA LYS A 20 7.92 -6.34 -9.45
C LYS A 20 8.18 -7.05 -10.77
N LYS A 21 8.70 -8.28 -10.73
CA LYS A 21 8.92 -9.09 -11.94
C LYS A 21 7.61 -9.40 -12.67
N GLU A 22 6.54 -9.66 -11.92
CA GLU A 22 5.20 -9.93 -12.48
C GLU A 22 4.61 -8.66 -13.14
N LEU A 23 4.79 -7.49 -12.53
CA LEU A 23 4.41 -6.20 -13.09
C LEU A 23 5.17 -5.93 -14.40
N GLU A 24 6.49 -6.08 -14.40
CA GLU A 24 7.31 -5.90 -15.61
C GLU A 24 6.89 -6.84 -16.75
N ALA A 25 6.55 -8.11 -16.43
CA ALA A 25 6.06 -9.07 -17.40
C ALA A 25 4.68 -8.66 -17.98
N ALA A 26 3.77 -8.17 -17.14
CA ALA A 26 2.46 -7.68 -17.57
C ALA A 26 2.59 -6.44 -18.47
N GLU A 27 3.40 -5.48 -18.08
CA GLU A 27 3.67 -4.25 -18.88
C GLU A 27 4.28 -4.59 -20.23
N LYS A 28 5.25 -5.50 -20.26
CA LYS A 28 5.87 -5.99 -21.51
C LYS A 28 4.81 -6.64 -22.41
N ARG A 29 3.96 -7.50 -21.87
CA ARG A 29 2.91 -8.16 -22.64
C ARG A 29 1.86 -7.17 -23.18
N ILE A 30 1.48 -6.16 -22.41
CA ILE A 30 0.62 -5.06 -22.85
C ILE A 30 1.22 -4.34 -24.07
N ALA A 31 2.51 -4.05 -24.01
CA ALA A 31 3.21 -3.40 -25.14
C ALA A 31 3.26 -4.31 -26.38
N GLU A 32 3.52 -5.62 -26.21
CA GLU A 32 3.48 -6.61 -27.30
C GLU A 32 2.10 -6.67 -27.94
N LEU A 33 1.03 -6.75 -27.14
CA LEU A 33 -0.34 -6.77 -27.63
C LEU A 33 -0.69 -5.49 -28.40
N SER A 34 -0.23 -4.34 -27.95
CA SER A 34 -0.41 -3.08 -28.68
C SER A 34 0.29 -3.08 -30.06
N ALA A 35 1.46 -3.68 -30.14
CA ALA A 35 2.19 -3.83 -31.40
C ALA A 35 1.52 -4.84 -32.35
N ILE A 36 1.01 -5.94 -31.81
CA ILE A 36 0.24 -6.96 -32.55
C ILE A 36 -1.05 -6.35 -33.10
N PHE A 37 -1.78 -5.60 -32.27
CA PHE A 37 -3.02 -4.95 -32.67
C PHE A 37 -2.82 -3.95 -33.81
N LYS A 38 -1.72 -3.20 -33.77
CA LYS A 38 -1.36 -2.28 -34.86
C LYS A 38 -1.15 -3.03 -36.19
N ARG A 39 -0.42 -4.15 -36.16
CA ARG A 39 -0.21 -4.98 -37.35
C ARG A 39 -1.51 -5.60 -37.86
N LEU A 40 -2.33 -6.09 -36.94
CA LEU A 40 -3.63 -6.65 -37.26
C LEU A 40 -4.53 -5.64 -37.97
N TYR A 41 -4.50 -4.38 -37.53
CA TYR A 41 -5.21 -3.28 -38.18
C TYR A 41 -4.66 -3.00 -39.58
N GLU A 42 -3.34 -2.96 -39.77
CA GLU A 42 -2.69 -2.75 -41.06
C GLU A 42 -3.05 -3.89 -42.05
N ASP A 43 -3.09 -5.14 -41.58
CA ASP A 43 -3.45 -6.30 -42.40
C ASP A 43 -4.94 -6.31 -42.75
N SER A 44 -5.82 -5.83 -41.88
CA SER A 44 -7.26 -5.64 -42.19
C SER A 44 -7.43 -4.58 -43.28
N VAL A 45 -6.81 -3.41 -43.13
CA VAL A 45 -6.91 -2.32 -44.11
C VAL A 45 -6.38 -2.72 -45.49
N THR A 46 -5.37 -3.59 -45.55
CA THR A 46 -4.80 -4.10 -46.79
C THR A 46 -5.52 -5.31 -47.36
N GLY A 47 -6.59 -5.77 -46.69
CA GLY A 47 -7.41 -6.91 -47.15
C GLY A 47 -6.71 -8.27 -46.97
N ARG A 48 -5.65 -8.37 -46.20
CA ARG A 48 -4.96 -9.64 -45.92
C ARG A 48 -5.73 -10.55 -44.96
N ILE A 49 -6.59 -9.96 -44.14
CA ILE A 49 -7.49 -10.66 -43.25
C ILE A 49 -8.92 -10.19 -43.49
N SER A 50 -9.89 -11.06 -43.25
CA SER A 50 -11.31 -10.70 -43.36
C SER A 50 -11.76 -9.86 -42.15
N ASP A 51 -12.80 -9.05 -42.31
CA ASP A 51 -13.41 -8.26 -41.26
C ASP A 51 -13.89 -9.12 -40.08
N GLU A 52 -14.43 -10.30 -40.34
CA GLU A 52 -14.85 -11.27 -39.33
C GLU A 52 -13.66 -11.71 -38.48
N ARG A 53 -12.55 -12.07 -39.12
CA ARG A 53 -11.32 -12.52 -38.45
C ARG A 53 -10.65 -11.38 -37.68
N PHE A 54 -10.67 -10.18 -38.22
CA PHE A 54 -10.21 -8.98 -37.53
C PHE A 54 -11.00 -8.74 -36.27
N THR A 55 -12.33 -8.80 -36.35
CA THR A 55 -13.23 -8.58 -35.21
C THR A 55 -12.99 -9.58 -34.08
N GLU A 56 -12.87 -10.87 -34.42
CA GLU A 56 -12.63 -11.96 -33.49
C GLU A 56 -11.28 -11.75 -32.74
N LEU A 57 -10.18 -11.58 -33.48
CA LEU A 57 -8.84 -11.41 -32.91
C LEU A 57 -8.72 -10.09 -32.12
N SER A 58 -9.38 -9.03 -32.57
CA SER A 58 -9.39 -7.75 -31.85
C SER A 58 -10.05 -7.89 -30.48
N ALA A 59 -11.19 -8.58 -30.42
CA ALA A 59 -11.90 -8.79 -29.15
C ALA A 59 -11.04 -9.59 -28.14
N ASP A 60 -10.35 -10.63 -28.62
CA ASP A 60 -9.48 -11.44 -27.77
C ASP A 60 -8.29 -10.65 -27.23
N TYR A 61 -7.63 -9.87 -28.08
CA TYR A 61 -6.48 -9.04 -27.65
C TYR A 61 -6.88 -7.88 -26.75
N GLU A 62 -8.04 -7.28 -26.98
CA GLU A 62 -8.58 -6.24 -26.10
C GLU A 62 -8.93 -6.79 -24.72
N ALA A 63 -9.53 -7.99 -24.66
CA ALA A 63 -9.84 -8.66 -23.40
C ALA A 63 -8.56 -8.98 -22.61
N GLU A 64 -7.57 -9.63 -23.25
CA GLU A 64 -6.27 -9.91 -22.62
C GLU A 64 -5.58 -8.62 -22.14
N GLN A 65 -5.57 -7.57 -22.95
CA GLN A 65 -4.95 -6.31 -22.59
C GLN A 65 -5.63 -5.64 -21.39
N LYS A 66 -6.95 -5.72 -21.31
CA LYS A 66 -7.73 -5.20 -20.20
C LYS A 66 -7.38 -5.92 -18.89
N GLU A 67 -7.39 -7.25 -18.90
CA GLU A 67 -7.03 -8.05 -17.72
C GLU A 67 -5.60 -7.74 -17.23
N LEU A 68 -4.65 -7.64 -18.17
CA LEU A 68 -3.27 -7.32 -17.83
C LEU A 68 -3.12 -5.90 -17.26
N LYS A 69 -3.86 -4.92 -17.77
CA LYS A 69 -3.87 -3.55 -17.23
C LYS A 69 -4.43 -3.49 -15.82
N GLU A 70 -5.53 -4.20 -15.56
CA GLU A 70 -6.12 -4.29 -14.22
C GLU A 70 -5.15 -4.95 -13.23
N LYS A 71 -4.51 -6.06 -13.64
CA LYS A 71 -3.49 -6.75 -12.85
C LYS A 71 -2.27 -5.84 -12.57
N ALA A 72 -1.78 -5.15 -13.58
CA ALA A 72 -0.65 -4.22 -13.43
C ALA A 72 -0.98 -3.08 -12.43
N ALA A 73 -2.18 -2.50 -12.51
CA ALA A 73 -2.62 -1.46 -11.60
C ALA A 73 -2.69 -1.94 -10.14
N VAL A 74 -3.18 -3.16 -9.91
CA VAL A 74 -3.20 -3.76 -8.56
C VAL A 74 -1.79 -3.97 -8.03
N LEU A 75 -0.91 -4.58 -8.81
CA LEU A 75 0.49 -4.85 -8.41
C LEU A 75 1.24 -3.55 -8.13
N GLN A 76 1.06 -2.52 -8.96
CA GLN A 76 1.67 -1.20 -8.77
C GLN A 76 1.19 -0.54 -7.48
N GLY A 77 -0.13 -0.60 -7.20
CA GLY A 77 -0.70 -0.08 -5.95
C GLY A 77 -0.16 -0.79 -4.71
N GLU A 78 -0.01 -2.12 -4.75
CA GLU A 78 0.56 -2.89 -3.64
C GLU A 78 2.04 -2.57 -3.40
N LEU A 79 2.83 -2.46 -4.48
CA LEU A 79 4.25 -2.08 -4.38
C LEU A 79 4.42 -0.67 -3.83
N SER A 80 3.62 0.29 -4.27
CA SER A 80 3.64 1.67 -3.76
C SER A 80 3.34 1.73 -2.26
N ARG A 81 2.28 1.06 -1.81
CA ARG A 81 1.94 0.99 -0.38
C ARG A 81 3.06 0.38 0.46
N THR A 82 3.71 -0.65 -0.05
CA THR A 82 4.84 -1.29 0.66
C THR A 82 6.04 -0.36 0.76
N LEU A 83 6.35 0.38 -0.31
CA LEU A 83 7.43 1.36 -0.31
C LEU A 83 7.16 2.52 0.66
N GLU A 84 5.93 3.04 0.67
CA GLU A 84 5.52 4.08 1.61
C GLU A 84 5.61 3.61 3.06
N ALA A 85 5.11 2.40 3.35
CA ALA A 85 5.19 1.82 4.70
C ALA A 85 6.65 1.64 5.15
N THR A 86 7.53 1.17 4.26
CA THR A 86 8.96 1.01 4.55
C THR A 86 9.63 2.36 4.80
N ALA A 87 9.38 3.36 3.95
CA ALA A 87 9.92 4.69 4.11
C ALA A 87 9.45 5.36 5.43
N ASN A 88 8.20 5.16 5.79
CA ASN A 88 7.64 5.67 7.04
C ASN A 88 8.25 4.97 8.26
N ALA A 89 8.43 3.65 8.21
CA ALA A 89 9.13 2.89 9.26
C ALA A 89 10.58 3.35 9.43
N GLU A 90 11.31 3.59 8.33
CA GLU A 90 12.67 4.12 8.40
C GLU A 90 12.74 5.53 9.01
N LYS A 91 11.82 6.41 8.65
CA LYS A 91 11.71 7.74 9.25
C LYS A 91 11.45 7.65 10.76
N PHE A 92 10.50 6.80 11.16
CA PHE A 92 10.22 6.55 12.57
C PHE A 92 11.44 6.03 13.32
N MET A 93 12.15 5.05 12.77
CA MET A 93 13.37 4.50 13.38
C MET A 93 14.49 5.53 13.50
N LYS A 94 14.62 6.47 12.57
CA LYS A 94 15.58 7.60 12.70
C LYS A 94 15.24 8.49 13.88
N VAL A 95 13.96 8.79 14.09
CA VAL A 95 13.51 9.60 15.23
C VAL A 95 13.75 8.83 16.53
N VAL A 96 13.38 7.54 16.61
CA VAL A 96 13.62 6.70 17.79
C VAL A 96 15.11 6.64 18.16
N ARG A 97 15.99 6.47 17.16
CA ARG A 97 17.45 6.42 17.41
C ARG A 97 18.06 7.72 17.90
N LYS A 98 17.43 8.86 17.61
CA LYS A 98 17.85 10.18 18.11
C LYS A 98 17.65 10.29 19.62
N TYR A 99 16.70 9.54 20.17
CA TYR A 99 16.35 9.51 21.57
C TYR A 99 16.71 8.16 22.17
N THR A 100 17.88 8.05 22.79
CA THR A 100 18.38 6.81 23.41
C THR A 100 17.77 6.52 24.78
N SER A 101 17.22 7.54 25.44
CA SER A 101 16.47 7.41 26.70
C SER A 101 15.38 8.48 26.75
N PHE A 102 14.21 8.11 27.23
CA PHE A 102 13.09 9.02 27.46
C PHE A 102 12.99 9.26 28.98
N GLU A 103 13.75 10.23 29.49
CA GLU A 103 13.69 10.59 30.91
C GLU A 103 12.50 11.50 31.21
N GLU A 104 12.15 12.39 30.25
CA GLU A 104 11.02 13.31 30.37
C GLU A 104 10.26 13.46 29.05
N LEU A 105 8.95 13.61 29.15
CA LEU A 105 8.07 13.89 28.01
C LEU A 105 8.10 15.38 27.70
N THR A 106 8.97 15.79 26.81
CA THR A 106 9.10 17.21 26.40
C THR A 106 8.13 17.55 25.25
N PRO A 107 7.72 18.84 25.12
CA PRO A 107 6.89 19.28 23.98
C PRO A 107 7.55 19.02 22.61
N THR A 108 8.87 19.07 22.53
CA THR A 108 9.62 18.76 21.31
C THR A 108 9.48 17.28 20.93
N LEU A 109 9.62 16.40 21.90
CA LEU A 109 9.47 14.96 21.74
C LEU A 109 8.04 14.60 21.32
N LEU A 110 7.03 15.19 21.95
CA LEU A 110 5.64 15.01 21.55
C LEU A 110 5.40 15.39 20.08
N ARG A 111 5.92 16.53 19.63
CA ARG A 111 5.77 17.00 18.25
C ARG A 111 6.49 16.14 17.22
N GLU A 112 7.58 15.48 17.59
CA GLU A 112 8.29 14.56 16.68
C GLU A 112 7.62 13.19 16.57
N PHE A 113 6.99 12.70 17.63
CA PHE A 113 6.41 11.36 17.67
C PHE A 113 4.91 11.33 17.48
N VAL A 114 4.18 12.38 17.86
CA VAL A 114 2.72 12.41 17.84
C VAL A 114 2.21 13.36 16.77
N GLU A 115 1.44 12.84 15.84
CA GLU A 115 0.80 13.61 14.78
C GLU A 115 -0.46 14.32 15.31
N LYS A 116 -1.32 13.56 16.00
CA LYS A 116 -2.53 14.09 16.64
C LYS A 116 -2.97 13.21 17.80
N ILE A 117 -3.69 13.84 18.75
CA ILE A 117 -4.38 13.15 19.84
C ILE A 117 -5.87 13.50 19.70
N VAL A 118 -6.72 12.47 19.64
CA VAL A 118 -8.17 12.62 19.64
C VAL A 118 -8.66 12.20 21.03
N ILE A 119 -9.35 13.12 21.68
CA ILE A 119 -9.94 12.90 22.99
C ILE A 119 -11.47 12.87 22.81
N HIS A 120 -12.04 11.70 23.02
CA HIS A 120 -13.49 11.51 22.93
C HIS A 120 -14.20 12.05 24.18
N GLU A 121 -15.50 12.27 24.07
CA GLU A 121 -16.30 12.67 25.22
C GLU A 121 -16.29 11.56 26.28
N SER A 122 -16.15 11.97 27.53
CA SER A 122 -16.15 11.02 28.63
C SER A 122 -17.56 10.54 28.97
N GLU A 123 -17.74 9.23 29.05
CA GLU A 123 -18.98 8.58 29.41
C GLU A 123 -19.04 8.26 30.90
N SER A 124 -20.21 8.47 31.53
CA SER A 124 -20.43 8.10 32.93
C SER A 124 -20.73 6.61 33.03
N LEU A 125 -19.96 5.87 33.86
CA LEU A 125 -20.18 4.43 34.08
C LEU A 125 -21.29 4.13 35.05
N ASP A 126 -21.72 5.11 35.86
CA ASP A 126 -22.80 4.98 36.87
C ASP A 126 -24.12 5.59 36.41
N GLY A 127 -24.26 5.99 35.17
CA GLY A 127 -25.46 6.58 34.58
C GLY A 127 -25.82 7.96 35.11
N LYS A 128 -24.99 8.57 35.97
CA LYS A 128 -25.23 9.89 36.54
C LYS A 128 -24.41 10.98 35.82
N ARG A 129 -25.07 12.07 35.47
CA ARG A 129 -24.42 13.21 34.75
C ARG A 129 -23.16 13.78 35.47
N ARG A 130 -23.03 13.56 36.78
CA ARG A 130 -21.89 13.93 37.63
C ARG A 130 -21.31 12.76 38.39
N GLY A 131 -21.34 11.54 37.79
CA GLY A 131 -20.78 10.35 38.40
C GLY A 131 -19.27 10.45 38.60
N LYS A 132 -18.75 9.81 39.64
CA LYS A 132 -17.31 9.81 39.98
C LYS A 132 -16.50 8.89 39.07
N LEU A 133 -17.12 7.89 38.48
CA LEU A 133 -16.47 6.94 37.55
C LEU A 133 -16.83 7.32 36.11
N ARG A 134 -15.82 7.70 35.37
CA ARG A 134 -15.97 8.07 33.95
C ARG A 134 -14.94 7.31 33.12
N ARG A 135 -15.39 6.83 31.96
CA ARG A 135 -14.52 6.27 30.94
C ARG A 135 -14.28 7.34 29.88
N GLN A 136 -13.06 7.51 29.46
CA GLN A 136 -12.70 8.40 28.37
C GLN A 136 -11.79 7.65 27.41
N GLU A 137 -12.12 7.67 26.14
CA GLU A 137 -11.30 7.10 25.10
C GLU A 137 -10.36 8.18 24.56
N ILE A 138 -9.09 7.83 24.45
CA ILE A 138 -8.04 8.70 23.90
C ILE A 138 -7.32 7.90 22.81
N GLU A 139 -7.34 8.44 21.60
CA GLU A 139 -6.60 7.87 20.47
C GLU A 139 -5.36 8.70 20.20
N ILE A 140 -4.21 8.05 20.13
CA ILE A 140 -2.93 8.68 19.82
C ILE A 140 -2.48 8.20 18.45
N TYR A 141 -2.31 9.14 17.53
CA TYR A 141 -1.77 8.89 16.20
C TYR A 141 -0.31 9.28 16.19
N TYR A 142 0.55 8.29 16.00
CA TYR A 142 1.99 8.50 15.96
C TYR A 142 2.44 8.87 14.54
N SER A 143 3.36 9.81 14.46
CA SER A 143 4.01 10.19 13.21
C SER A 143 4.66 8.96 12.57
N PHE A 144 4.41 8.73 11.27
CA PHE A 144 4.96 7.64 10.43
C PHE A 144 4.35 6.24 10.65
N VAL A 145 3.70 5.95 11.76
CA VAL A 145 3.12 4.61 12.03
C VAL A 145 1.60 4.63 12.27
N GLY A 146 1.02 5.82 12.42
CA GLY A 146 -0.43 5.97 12.65
C GLY A 146 -0.87 5.55 14.06
N LYS A 147 -2.13 5.10 14.18
CA LYS A 147 -2.70 4.63 15.43
C LYS A 147 -2.08 3.29 15.82
N VAL A 148 -1.58 3.19 17.03
CA VAL A 148 -1.10 1.94 17.62
C VAL A 148 -2.12 1.47 18.65
N GLU A 149 -2.63 0.26 18.49
CA GLU A 149 -3.47 -0.40 19.49
C GLU A 149 -2.55 -1.08 20.51
N LEU A 150 -2.67 -0.67 21.76
CA LEU A 150 -1.94 -1.32 22.83
C LEU A 150 -2.74 -2.55 23.27
N PRO A 151 -2.10 -3.71 23.49
CA PRO A 151 -2.77 -4.86 24.08
C PRO A 151 -3.21 -4.52 25.49
N ASP A 152 -4.41 -4.99 25.86
CA ASP A 152 -4.98 -4.89 27.22
C ASP A 152 -4.11 -5.60 28.28
#